data_0b1f81ea5061ba6f97e1fe55dcf2d458
#
_entry.id   0b1f81ea5061ba6f97e1fe55dcf2d458
#
_cell.length_a   1.000
_cell.length_b   1.000
_cell.length_c   1.000
_cell.angle_alpha   90.00
_cell.angle_beta   90.00
_cell.angle_gamma   90.00
#
_symmetry.space_group_name_H-M   'P 1'
#
loop_
_entity.id
_entity.type
_entity.pdbx_description
1 polymer ?
#
loop_
_entity_poly.entity_id
_entity_poly.type
_entity_poly.pdbx_seq_one_letter_code
_entity_poly.pdbx_strand_id
1 'polypeptide(L)'
;MVNPIIIESVKRTRVPAWAVLERRLIEAMDVAAPIFVQKYTRPGGQLIWRRDYPGDGVWADDLYESFFNWPLFYALGGGRQVLDLAIQEWSAITRQIMYDYGRATKEFIDNDDWFHNSENYIFLYFFGLADPTNEEMIKRAKRFAGLYMNEDPEAPNYDPKYRLIRSPFSGAKGPLFHARFGDVHYNLEYRHVTLGPGFPLPPKWYKDPAMREKVHAKFDEVVMRGDIPVNLSVVGLVTNAYLYTGERKYRDWIVEYVEAWMERIERNGGIIPDNIGLTGKIGEYRNGEWWGGHYGWAGLYSLHMIGSALIVAAQCAQLVMGEARYLNLLRSQLDMLLEQAITRDGKLLVPFKHTDEGWGDYRPLTGLELAHLWTVSQAEEDWQRLERVRLGSGRDWGEVGDFRSKGEDGHEEPWLRFLAGENPNYPEEILSVAYRQVCNRMDMVLSDQSDLTKVSEHHWQERNPVLVEALVQLTTGAPMTIYNGALLQGRVRYFDPACKRAGLPRDVAALVSHLEADRVRLELVNLSVLEPREALIQAGCYGEHEFTVAEYSLEREGKAEKVQVPVNGKTLMVRLQPGTEIQLDIGMRRYVHQPSYAFP
;
A
#
# COMPACT_ATOMS: atom_id res chain seq x y z
N MET A 1 3.29 -22.86 23.17
CA MET A 1 3.95 -21.56 22.88
C MET A 1 5.27 -21.58 23.67
N VAL A 2 6.41 -21.36 22.99
CA VAL A 2 7.69 -21.15 23.66
C VAL A 2 7.64 -19.73 24.22
N ASN A 3 7.98 -19.56 25.51
CA ASN A 3 8.03 -18.21 26.08
C ASN A 3 9.08 -17.38 25.32
N PRO A 4 8.77 -16.15 24.93
CA PRO A 4 9.75 -15.31 24.25
C PRO A 4 10.96 -15.05 25.15
N ILE A 5 12.12 -14.91 24.53
CA ILE A 5 13.33 -14.45 25.23
C ILE A 5 13.08 -13.02 25.70
N ILE A 6 13.46 -12.71 26.93
CA ILE A 6 13.27 -11.38 27.54
C ILE A 6 14.63 -10.70 27.65
N ILE A 7 14.76 -9.52 27.03
CA ILE A 7 15.89 -8.60 27.21
C ILE A 7 15.42 -7.44 28.07
N GLU A 8 16.21 -7.09 29.09
CA GLU A 8 15.87 -5.98 29.98
C GLU A 8 16.81 -4.80 29.75
N SER A 9 16.23 -3.61 29.54
CA SER A 9 16.97 -2.36 29.47
C SER A 9 17.02 -1.66 30.81
N VAL A 10 18.23 -1.29 31.21
CA VAL A 10 18.54 -0.54 32.44
C VAL A 10 19.31 0.76 32.18
N LYS A 11 19.71 1.01 30.92
CA LYS A 11 20.45 2.20 30.53
C LYS A 11 19.51 3.42 30.55
N ARG A 12 19.86 4.44 31.35
CA ARG A 12 19.08 5.67 31.39
C ARG A 12 19.12 6.38 30.04
N THR A 13 17.94 6.77 29.56
CA THR A 13 17.81 7.53 28.32
C THR A 13 18.24 8.98 28.50
N ARG A 14 18.78 9.56 27.44
CA ARG A 14 18.94 11.00 27.27
C ARG A 14 17.72 11.65 26.62
N VAL A 15 16.66 10.88 26.40
CA VAL A 15 15.39 11.31 25.78
C VAL A 15 15.67 11.94 24.41
N PRO A 16 15.92 11.13 23.38
CA PRO A 16 16.15 11.65 22.03
C PRO A 16 14.90 12.37 21.51
N ALA A 17 15.10 13.44 20.75
CA ALA A 17 13.99 14.29 20.28
C ALA A 17 13.00 13.52 19.40
N TRP A 18 13.49 12.61 18.54
CA TRP A 18 12.62 11.78 17.72
C TRP A 18 11.61 10.96 18.55
N ALA A 19 12.02 10.43 19.71
CA ALA A 19 11.12 9.63 20.55
C ALA A 19 9.98 10.46 21.15
N VAL A 20 10.27 11.71 21.54
CA VAL A 20 9.25 12.65 22.02
C VAL A 20 8.32 13.06 20.89
N LEU A 21 8.84 13.35 19.70
CA LEU A 21 8.05 13.74 18.54
C LEU A 21 7.14 12.60 18.07
N GLU A 22 7.63 11.35 18.06
CA GLU A 22 6.83 10.17 17.70
C GLU A 22 5.61 10.03 18.62
N ARG A 23 5.82 10.10 19.94
CA ARG A 23 4.71 10.00 20.89
C ARG A 23 3.75 11.19 20.80
N ARG A 24 4.27 12.40 20.58
CA ARG A 24 3.45 13.59 20.35
C ARG A 24 2.60 13.49 19.08
N LEU A 25 3.16 12.93 18.01
CA LEU A 25 2.41 12.70 16.77
C LEU A 25 1.26 11.72 17.01
N ILE A 26 1.51 10.60 17.70
CA ILE A 26 0.49 9.61 18.04
C ILE A 26 -0.62 10.24 18.90
N GLU A 27 -0.25 10.97 19.96
CA GLU A 27 -1.22 11.67 20.84
C GLU A 27 -2.06 12.70 20.07
N ALA A 28 -1.44 13.45 19.15
CA ALA A 28 -2.16 14.44 18.34
C ALA A 28 -3.20 13.79 17.44
N MET A 29 -2.86 12.69 16.78
CA MET A 29 -3.79 11.96 15.92
C MET A 29 -4.93 11.28 16.72
N ASP A 30 -4.64 10.75 17.92
CA ASP A 30 -5.65 10.17 18.82
C ASP A 30 -6.71 11.20 19.23
N VAL A 31 -6.31 12.45 19.45
CA VAL A 31 -7.22 13.56 19.78
C VAL A 31 -7.95 14.07 18.54
N ALA A 32 -7.29 14.13 17.40
CA ALA A 32 -7.81 14.73 16.18
C ALA A 32 -8.88 13.86 15.50
N ALA A 33 -8.70 12.54 15.47
CA ALA A 33 -9.59 11.61 14.76
C ALA A 33 -11.07 11.69 15.22
N PRO A 34 -11.41 11.69 16.51
CA PRO A 34 -12.80 11.86 16.96
C PRO A 34 -13.42 13.20 16.55
N ILE A 35 -12.64 14.28 16.54
CA ILE A 35 -13.10 15.62 16.14
C ILE A 35 -13.44 15.63 14.64
N PHE A 36 -12.60 14.99 13.82
CA PHE A 36 -12.85 14.83 12.39
C PHE A 36 -14.17 14.09 12.11
N VAL A 37 -14.39 12.94 12.77
CA VAL A 37 -15.64 12.17 12.64
C VAL A 37 -16.84 13.01 13.08
N GLN A 38 -16.77 13.65 14.23
CA GLN A 38 -17.85 14.50 14.73
C GLN A 38 -18.23 15.62 13.75
N LYS A 39 -17.26 16.16 13.03
CA LYS A 39 -17.47 17.26 12.06
C LYS A 39 -18.12 16.77 10.78
N TYR A 40 -17.68 15.64 10.25
CA TYR A 40 -17.94 15.24 8.85
C TYR A 40 -18.90 14.07 8.70
N THR A 41 -19.29 13.41 9.80
CA THR A 41 -20.21 12.27 9.74
C THR A 41 -21.48 12.48 10.53
N ARG A 42 -22.53 11.73 10.17
CA ARG A 42 -23.74 11.60 10.98
C ARG A 42 -23.47 10.68 12.18
N PRO A 43 -24.33 10.67 13.21
CA PRO A 43 -24.14 9.78 14.38
C PRO A 43 -23.97 8.29 14.05
N GLY A 44 -24.42 7.84 12.87
CA GLY A 44 -24.24 6.46 12.38
C GLY A 44 -22.97 6.22 11.58
N GLY A 45 -22.10 7.22 11.42
CA GLY A 45 -20.84 7.16 10.67
C GLY A 45 -20.96 7.48 9.18
N GLN A 46 -22.16 7.66 8.60
CA GLN A 46 -22.28 8.04 7.21
C GLN A 46 -21.70 9.45 6.98
N LEU A 47 -20.91 9.62 5.95
CA LEU A 47 -20.43 10.93 5.54
C LEU A 47 -21.60 11.88 5.24
N ILE A 48 -21.49 13.12 5.72
CA ILE A 48 -22.45 14.19 5.41
C ILE A 48 -22.15 14.66 3.98
N TRP A 49 -22.82 14.06 3.00
CA TRP A 49 -22.64 14.37 1.59
C TRP A 49 -23.97 14.36 0.86
N ARG A 50 -23.92 14.59 -0.48
CA ARG A 50 -25.11 14.59 -1.33
C ARG A 50 -25.84 13.24 -1.27
N ARG A 51 -27.14 13.26 -1.54
CA ARG A 51 -27.98 12.06 -1.50
C ARG A 51 -27.90 11.24 -2.78
N ASP A 52 -27.74 11.93 -3.91
CA ASP A 52 -27.66 11.29 -5.20
C ASP A 52 -26.19 11.01 -5.52
N TYR A 53 -25.90 9.82 -6.04
CA TYR A 53 -24.56 9.52 -6.53
C TYR A 53 -24.18 10.58 -7.58
N PRO A 54 -23.02 11.21 -7.47
CA PRO A 54 -22.68 12.38 -8.28
C PRO A 54 -22.54 12.10 -9.77
N GLY A 55 -22.64 10.83 -10.18
CA GLY A 55 -22.60 10.43 -11.58
C GLY A 55 -21.19 10.14 -12.08
N ASP A 56 -21.03 10.25 -13.37
CA ASP A 56 -19.83 9.83 -14.09
C ASP A 56 -18.58 10.60 -13.64
N GLY A 57 -17.53 9.87 -13.29
CA GLY A 57 -16.23 10.42 -12.91
C GLY A 57 -16.02 10.66 -11.40
N VAL A 58 -16.98 10.29 -10.56
CA VAL A 58 -16.80 10.21 -9.10
C VAL A 58 -16.86 8.75 -8.67
N TRP A 59 -15.87 8.30 -7.96
CA TRP A 59 -15.69 6.91 -7.60
C TRP A 59 -15.99 6.68 -6.12
N ALA A 60 -16.47 5.50 -5.78
CA ALA A 60 -16.89 5.18 -4.41
C ALA A 60 -15.70 5.06 -3.43
N ASP A 61 -14.50 4.82 -3.95
CA ASP A 61 -13.23 4.76 -3.23
C ASP A 61 -12.93 6.04 -2.46
N ASP A 62 -13.15 7.19 -3.05
CA ASP A 62 -12.91 8.50 -2.45
C ASP A 62 -13.54 8.64 -1.05
N LEU A 63 -14.63 7.95 -0.76
CA LEU A 63 -15.27 7.98 0.55
C LEU A 63 -14.49 7.18 1.60
N TYR A 64 -13.89 6.04 1.23
CA TYR A 64 -13.08 5.23 2.14
C TYR A 64 -11.72 5.85 2.42
N GLU A 65 -11.15 6.56 1.45
CA GLU A 65 -9.82 7.13 1.51
C GLU A 65 -9.60 8.11 2.66
N SER A 66 -10.67 8.67 3.19
CA SER A 66 -10.60 9.56 4.35
C SER A 66 -10.30 8.83 5.67
N PHE A 67 -10.36 7.48 5.68
CA PHE A 67 -10.24 6.68 6.90
C PHE A 67 -9.38 5.43 6.72
N PHE A 68 -8.87 5.15 5.53
CA PHE A 68 -8.25 3.86 5.18
C PHE A 68 -7.06 3.48 6.07
N ASN A 69 -6.27 4.47 6.51
CA ASN A 69 -5.05 4.31 7.29
C ASN A 69 -5.28 4.26 8.81
N TRP A 70 -6.53 4.46 9.29
CA TRP A 70 -6.84 4.49 10.71
C TRP A 70 -6.62 3.15 11.44
N PRO A 71 -6.97 1.98 10.86
CA PRO A 71 -6.61 0.70 11.48
C PRO A 71 -5.10 0.48 11.52
N LEU A 72 -4.35 0.96 10.51
CA LEU A 72 -2.89 0.91 10.53
C LEU A 72 -2.33 1.77 11.65
N PHE A 73 -2.85 2.97 11.85
CA PHE A 73 -2.46 3.83 12.96
C PHE A 73 -2.62 3.12 14.32
N TYR A 74 -3.75 2.45 14.54
CA TYR A 74 -3.93 1.61 15.73
C TYR A 74 -2.89 0.50 15.83
N ALA A 75 -2.58 -0.18 14.73
CA ALA A 75 -1.60 -1.26 14.68
C ALA A 75 -0.15 -0.77 14.90
N LEU A 76 0.12 0.53 14.79
CA LEU A 76 1.40 1.17 15.08
C LEU A 76 1.49 1.73 16.51
N GLY A 77 0.38 1.89 17.23
CA GLY A 77 0.36 2.36 18.62
C GLY A 77 -0.70 3.40 18.95
N GLY A 78 -1.55 3.76 17.99
CA GLY A 78 -2.69 4.64 18.19
C GLY A 78 -3.76 4.07 19.12
N GLY A 79 -4.67 4.90 19.59
CA GLY A 79 -5.68 4.56 20.59
C GLY A 79 -6.78 3.62 20.10
N ARG A 80 -7.37 2.83 21.00
CA ARG A 80 -8.48 1.91 20.69
C ARG A 80 -9.68 2.64 20.07
N GLN A 81 -9.97 3.87 20.52
CA GLN A 81 -11.05 4.67 19.98
C GLN A 81 -10.94 4.88 18.47
N VAL A 82 -9.71 5.05 17.93
CA VAL A 82 -9.53 5.24 16.49
C VAL A 82 -9.86 3.97 15.70
N LEU A 83 -9.53 2.79 16.23
CA LEU A 83 -9.94 1.53 15.61
C LEU A 83 -11.46 1.34 15.61
N ASP A 84 -12.12 1.67 16.74
CA ASP A 84 -13.59 1.57 16.86
C ASP A 84 -14.28 2.52 15.86
N LEU A 85 -13.78 3.74 15.70
CA LEU A 85 -14.22 4.69 14.68
C LEU A 85 -13.97 4.15 13.26
N ALA A 86 -12.79 3.61 12.99
CA ALA A 86 -12.48 3.03 11.69
C ALA A 86 -13.45 1.91 11.28
N ILE A 87 -13.81 1.01 12.20
CA ILE A 87 -14.81 -0.04 11.98
C ILE A 87 -16.18 0.56 11.70
N GLN A 88 -16.56 1.58 12.47
CA GLN A 88 -17.83 2.30 12.27
C GLN A 88 -17.90 2.95 10.89
N GLU A 89 -16.86 3.71 10.52
CA GLU A 89 -16.80 4.47 9.27
C GLU A 89 -16.79 3.52 8.06
N TRP A 90 -15.95 2.48 8.07
CA TRP A 90 -15.97 1.48 7.00
C TRP A 90 -17.37 0.90 6.80
N SER A 91 -18.02 0.49 7.89
CA SER A 91 -19.36 -0.13 7.83
C SER A 91 -20.44 0.87 7.40
N ALA A 92 -20.34 2.12 7.82
CA ALA A 92 -21.31 3.16 7.49
C ALA A 92 -21.17 3.62 6.03
N ILE A 93 -19.95 3.83 5.56
CA ILE A 93 -19.65 4.19 4.17
C ILE A 93 -20.08 3.05 3.23
N THR A 94 -19.76 1.80 3.58
CA THR A 94 -20.22 0.63 2.80
C THR A 94 -21.75 0.61 2.65
N ARG A 95 -22.49 0.86 3.74
CA ARG A 95 -23.96 0.95 3.67
C ARG A 95 -24.43 2.14 2.82
N GLN A 96 -23.76 3.27 2.91
CA GLN A 96 -24.06 4.46 2.10
C GLN A 96 -23.87 4.16 0.61
N ILE A 97 -22.77 3.52 0.23
CA ILE A 97 -22.50 3.09 -1.16
C ILE A 97 -23.54 2.05 -1.63
N MET A 98 -23.92 1.10 -0.77
CA MET A 98 -24.88 0.06 -1.13
C MET A 98 -26.31 0.59 -1.28
N TYR A 99 -26.78 1.37 -0.31
CA TYR A 99 -28.22 1.70 -0.19
C TYR A 99 -28.58 3.09 -0.68
N ASP A 100 -27.69 4.07 -0.49
CA ASP A 100 -27.96 5.44 -0.95
C ASP A 100 -27.53 5.60 -2.42
N TYR A 101 -26.43 4.97 -2.83
CA TYR A 101 -25.89 5.11 -4.18
C TYR A 101 -26.11 3.90 -5.09
N GLY A 102 -26.41 2.71 -4.57
CA GLY A 102 -26.65 1.50 -5.35
C GLY A 102 -25.43 1.06 -6.19
N ARG A 103 -24.21 1.23 -5.64
CA ARG A 103 -22.95 0.93 -6.33
C ARG A 103 -22.19 -0.27 -5.76
N ALA A 104 -22.72 -0.90 -4.73
CA ALA A 104 -22.15 -2.11 -4.12
C ALA A 104 -23.22 -3.14 -3.83
N THR A 105 -22.87 -4.41 -3.93
CA THR A 105 -23.69 -5.59 -3.63
C THR A 105 -22.91 -6.50 -2.68
N LYS A 106 -23.56 -7.02 -1.65
CA LYS A 106 -22.89 -7.88 -0.64
C LYS A 106 -21.62 -7.22 -0.04
N GLU A 107 -21.65 -5.90 0.19
CA GLU A 107 -20.57 -5.06 0.73
C GLU A 107 -19.34 -4.92 -0.19
N PHE A 108 -19.43 -5.30 -1.46
CA PHE A 108 -18.37 -5.15 -2.46
C PHE A 108 -18.87 -4.31 -3.63
N ILE A 109 -17.98 -3.49 -4.20
CA ILE A 109 -18.30 -2.65 -5.37
C ILE A 109 -18.74 -3.52 -6.54
N ASP A 110 -19.80 -3.10 -7.24
CA ASP A 110 -20.48 -3.93 -8.25
C ASP A 110 -19.58 -4.22 -9.47
N ASN A 111 -19.06 -3.16 -10.08
CA ASN A 111 -18.18 -3.23 -11.23
C ASN A 111 -17.33 -1.96 -11.27
N ASP A 112 -16.06 -2.08 -10.93
CA ASP A 112 -15.09 -1.00 -11.06
C ASP A 112 -13.73 -1.53 -11.48
N ASP A 113 -12.82 -0.63 -11.88
CA ASP A 113 -11.46 -1.02 -12.17
C ASP A 113 -10.64 -1.24 -10.90
N TRP A 114 -9.52 -1.97 -11.04
CA TRP A 114 -8.71 -2.32 -9.88
C TRP A 114 -7.74 -1.23 -9.43
N PHE A 115 -7.64 -0.14 -10.16
CA PHE A 115 -7.00 1.05 -9.62
C PHE A 115 -7.84 1.58 -8.44
N HIS A 116 -9.12 1.87 -8.66
CA HIS A 116 -10.04 2.38 -7.63
C HIS A 116 -10.44 1.30 -6.59
N ASN A 117 -10.71 0.06 -7.02
CA ASN A 117 -11.04 -1.01 -6.08
C ASN A 117 -9.93 -1.30 -5.07
N SER A 118 -8.66 -1.18 -5.45
CA SER A 118 -7.53 -1.41 -4.56
C SER A 118 -7.41 -0.34 -3.48
N GLU A 119 -7.76 0.90 -3.80
CA GLU A 119 -7.85 2.02 -2.86
C GLU A 119 -8.94 1.79 -1.80
N ASN A 120 -10.08 1.16 -2.17
CA ASN A 120 -11.12 0.76 -1.22
C ASN A 120 -10.66 -0.30 -0.23
N TYR A 121 -10.00 -1.34 -0.75
CA TYR A 121 -9.80 -2.57 0.02
C TYR A 121 -8.50 -2.60 0.83
N ILE A 122 -7.57 -1.68 0.60
CA ILE A 122 -6.40 -1.47 1.48
C ILE A 122 -6.83 -1.22 2.94
N PHE A 123 -7.95 -0.59 3.15
CA PHE A 123 -8.57 -0.39 4.46
C PHE A 123 -8.77 -1.73 5.20
N LEU A 124 -9.25 -2.77 4.50
CA LEU A 124 -9.46 -4.11 5.07
C LEU A 124 -8.14 -4.81 5.42
N TYR A 125 -7.07 -4.58 4.67
CA TYR A 125 -5.77 -5.19 4.95
C TYR A 125 -5.20 -4.67 6.26
N PHE A 126 -5.42 -3.41 6.55
CA PHE A 126 -5.01 -2.80 7.82
C PHE A 126 -5.85 -3.27 9.01
N PHE A 127 -7.12 -3.64 8.82
CA PHE A 127 -7.88 -4.31 9.88
C PHE A 127 -7.26 -5.65 10.27
N GLY A 128 -6.70 -6.41 9.34
CA GLY A 128 -5.98 -7.65 9.64
C GLY A 128 -4.78 -7.44 10.55
N LEU A 129 -4.05 -6.35 10.35
CA LEU A 129 -2.96 -5.94 11.25
C LEU A 129 -3.49 -5.46 12.61
N ALA A 130 -4.63 -4.81 12.65
CA ALA A 130 -5.19 -4.21 13.87
C ALA A 130 -5.86 -5.23 14.79
N ASP A 131 -6.74 -6.07 14.24
CA ASP A 131 -7.51 -7.08 14.97
C ASP A 131 -7.77 -8.32 14.10
N PRO A 132 -6.84 -9.29 14.08
CA PRO A 132 -6.97 -10.50 13.28
C PRO A 132 -8.06 -11.46 13.77
N THR A 133 -8.67 -11.20 14.93
CA THR A 133 -9.71 -12.04 15.51
C THR A 133 -11.12 -11.61 15.14
N ASN A 134 -11.27 -10.50 14.45
CA ASN A 134 -12.57 -9.96 14.07
C ASN A 134 -13.24 -10.87 13.02
N GLU A 135 -14.24 -11.64 13.47
CA GLU A 135 -14.93 -12.63 12.64
C GLU A 135 -15.60 -12.04 11.39
N GLU A 136 -16.11 -10.80 11.49
CA GLU A 136 -16.77 -10.15 10.34
C GLU A 136 -15.73 -9.77 9.28
N MET A 137 -14.56 -9.31 9.69
CA MET A 137 -13.47 -9.01 8.75
C MET A 137 -12.93 -10.29 8.10
N ILE A 138 -12.83 -11.39 8.84
CA ILE A 138 -12.45 -12.71 8.29
C ILE A 138 -13.47 -13.17 7.25
N LYS A 139 -14.78 -13.08 7.55
CA LYS A 139 -15.85 -13.44 6.63
C LYS A 139 -15.81 -12.58 5.35
N ARG A 140 -15.59 -11.27 5.49
CA ARG A 140 -15.44 -10.35 4.35
C ARG A 140 -14.23 -10.70 3.49
N ALA A 141 -13.06 -10.89 4.10
CA ALA A 141 -11.85 -11.27 3.38
C ALA A 141 -12.05 -12.53 2.53
N LYS A 142 -12.65 -13.58 3.11
CA LYS A 142 -12.99 -14.83 2.38
C LYS A 142 -13.97 -14.59 1.25
N ARG A 143 -15.07 -13.86 1.51
CA ARG A 143 -16.11 -13.58 0.51
C ARG A 143 -15.56 -12.77 -0.65
N PHE A 144 -14.77 -11.73 -0.38
CA PHE A 144 -14.24 -10.83 -1.39
C PHE A 144 -13.19 -11.52 -2.27
N ALA A 145 -12.28 -12.30 -1.67
CA ALA A 145 -11.38 -13.16 -2.44
C ALA A 145 -12.14 -14.17 -3.31
N GLY A 146 -13.23 -14.73 -2.79
CA GLY A 146 -14.10 -15.68 -3.50
C GLY A 146 -14.69 -15.14 -4.80
N LEU A 147 -14.91 -13.82 -4.91
CA LEU A 147 -15.37 -13.17 -6.14
C LEU A 147 -14.37 -13.34 -7.31
N TYR A 148 -13.08 -13.47 -7.00
CA TYR A 148 -12.02 -13.66 -8.01
C TYR A 148 -11.52 -15.11 -8.08
N MET A 149 -12.13 -16.00 -7.32
CA MET A 149 -11.86 -17.44 -7.33
C MET A 149 -13.07 -18.26 -7.83
N ASN A 150 -14.07 -17.58 -8.42
CA ASN A 150 -15.33 -18.17 -8.91
C ASN A 150 -16.11 -18.95 -7.83
N GLU A 151 -16.00 -18.55 -6.56
CA GLU A 151 -16.80 -19.11 -5.47
C GLU A 151 -18.21 -18.50 -5.40
N ASP A 152 -18.42 -17.33 -6.03
CA ASP A 152 -19.74 -16.74 -6.25
C ASP A 152 -20.14 -16.91 -7.73
N PRO A 153 -21.17 -17.73 -8.05
CA PRO A 153 -21.58 -17.97 -9.43
C PRO A 153 -22.16 -16.72 -10.12
N GLU A 154 -22.58 -15.70 -9.35
CA GLU A 154 -23.08 -14.43 -9.90
C GLU A 154 -21.95 -13.49 -10.30
N ALA A 155 -20.71 -13.77 -9.86
CA ALA A 155 -19.53 -12.94 -10.13
C ALA A 155 -18.37 -13.74 -10.73
N PRO A 156 -18.49 -14.28 -11.97
CA PRO A 156 -17.45 -15.08 -12.61
C PRO A 156 -16.33 -14.17 -13.16
N ASN A 157 -15.59 -13.49 -12.27
CA ASN A 157 -14.57 -12.51 -12.67
C ASN A 157 -13.31 -13.17 -13.25
N TYR A 158 -12.98 -14.40 -12.87
CA TYR A 158 -11.74 -15.07 -13.25
C TYR A 158 -12.00 -16.22 -14.24
N ASP A 159 -11.10 -16.39 -15.21
CA ASP A 159 -11.07 -17.54 -16.11
C ASP A 159 -9.89 -18.45 -15.75
N PRO A 160 -10.13 -19.62 -15.11
CA PRO A 160 -9.04 -20.51 -14.69
C PRO A 160 -8.35 -21.21 -15.86
N LYS A 161 -9.01 -21.33 -17.02
CA LYS A 161 -8.41 -21.95 -18.21
C LYS A 161 -7.29 -21.09 -18.80
N TYR A 162 -7.53 -19.77 -18.83
CA TYR A 162 -6.59 -18.81 -19.37
C TYR A 162 -5.86 -18.02 -18.30
N ARG A 163 -6.18 -18.27 -17.02
CA ARG A 163 -5.57 -17.63 -15.84
C ARG A 163 -5.57 -16.10 -15.98
N LEU A 164 -6.79 -15.53 -16.16
CA LEU A 164 -6.97 -14.10 -16.40
C LEU A 164 -8.27 -13.57 -15.72
N ILE A 165 -8.26 -12.30 -15.38
CA ILE A 165 -9.44 -11.55 -15.02
C ILE A 165 -10.14 -11.10 -16.30
N ARG A 166 -11.47 -11.30 -16.39
CA ARG A 166 -12.20 -11.26 -17.64
C ARG A 166 -12.54 -9.86 -18.15
N SER A 167 -12.41 -8.85 -17.29
CA SER A 167 -12.65 -7.45 -17.65
C SER A 167 -11.82 -6.53 -16.76
N PRO A 168 -11.36 -5.38 -17.27
CA PRO A 168 -10.81 -4.31 -16.42
C PRO A 168 -11.80 -3.84 -15.36
N PHE A 169 -13.10 -3.87 -15.64
CA PHE A 169 -14.18 -3.49 -14.74
C PHE A 169 -14.86 -4.74 -14.19
N SER A 170 -14.62 -5.06 -12.95
CA SER A 170 -15.06 -6.30 -12.31
C SER A 170 -15.43 -6.07 -10.85
N GLY A 171 -16.20 -6.97 -10.24
CA GLY A 171 -16.62 -6.84 -8.86
C GLY A 171 -17.73 -7.78 -8.46
N ALA A 172 -18.63 -7.34 -7.56
CA ALA A 172 -19.69 -8.17 -7.01
C ALA A 172 -20.72 -8.65 -8.04
N LYS A 173 -20.86 -7.97 -9.17
CA LYS A 173 -21.74 -8.36 -10.28
C LYS A 173 -21.01 -9.03 -11.45
N GLY A 174 -19.77 -9.46 -11.22
CA GLY A 174 -18.96 -10.10 -12.25
C GLY A 174 -18.30 -9.10 -13.22
N PRO A 175 -17.72 -9.60 -14.33
CA PRO A 175 -17.05 -8.77 -15.32
C PRO A 175 -18.06 -7.94 -16.11
N LEU A 176 -17.76 -6.65 -16.28
CA LEU A 176 -18.57 -5.76 -17.11
C LEU A 176 -18.02 -5.76 -18.55
N PHE A 177 -18.84 -6.14 -19.53
CA PHE A 177 -18.46 -6.19 -20.95
C PHE A 177 -19.05 -5.04 -21.79
N HIS A 178 -19.92 -4.23 -21.19
CA HIS A 178 -20.55 -3.07 -21.81
C HIS A 178 -20.38 -1.86 -20.90
N ALA A 179 -19.56 -0.92 -21.34
CA ALA A 179 -19.23 0.26 -20.56
C ALA A 179 -20.44 1.19 -20.38
N ARG A 180 -20.55 1.81 -19.22
CA ARG A 180 -21.47 2.94 -19.02
C ARG A 180 -20.96 4.15 -19.80
N PHE A 181 -21.86 5.06 -20.15
CA PHE A 181 -21.45 6.27 -20.89
C PHE A 181 -20.38 7.07 -20.17
N GLY A 182 -20.48 7.19 -18.86
CA GLY A 182 -19.50 7.89 -18.05
C GLY A 182 -18.14 7.27 -18.07
N ASP A 183 -18.05 5.94 -17.97
CA ASP A 183 -16.77 5.24 -18.03
C ASP A 183 -16.06 5.51 -19.36
N VAL A 184 -16.81 5.45 -20.48
CA VAL A 184 -16.25 5.74 -21.82
C VAL A 184 -15.78 7.19 -21.90
N HIS A 185 -16.63 8.13 -21.46
CA HIS A 185 -16.33 9.57 -21.55
C HIS A 185 -15.11 9.92 -20.69
N TYR A 186 -15.11 9.50 -19.43
CA TYR A 186 -14.02 9.74 -18.48
C TYR A 186 -12.68 9.19 -18.99
N ASN A 187 -12.65 7.90 -19.34
CA ASN A 187 -11.40 7.26 -19.75
C ASN A 187 -10.80 7.80 -21.06
N LEU A 188 -11.64 8.30 -21.95
CA LEU A 188 -11.17 8.95 -23.20
C LEU A 188 -10.81 10.42 -22.99
N GLU A 189 -11.54 11.15 -22.16
CA GLU A 189 -11.25 12.55 -21.82
C GLU A 189 -9.91 12.67 -21.08
N TYR A 190 -9.67 11.83 -20.07
CA TYR A 190 -8.43 11.81 -19.29
C TYR A 190 -7.33 10.95 -19.91
N ARG A 191 -7.57 10.37 -21.10
CA ARG A 191 -6.56 9.59 -21.85
C ARG A 191 -6.01 8.40 -21.06
N HIS A 192 -6.85 7.69 -20.32
CA HIS A 192 -6.44 6.46 -19.62
C HIS A 192 -6.35 5.26 -20.55
N VAL A 193 -6.83 5.37 -21.77
CA VAL A 193 -6.89 4.30 -22.75
C VAL A 193 -6.87 4.86 -24.17
N THR A 194 -6.48 4.03 -25.15
CA THR A 194 -6.65 4.34 -26.57
C THR A 194 -7.66 3.39 -27.21
N LEU A 195 -8.33 3.82 -28.28
CA LEU A 195 -9.23 2.96 -29.08
C LEU A 195 -8.51 2.20 -30.20
N GLY A 196 -7.18 2.29 -30.22
CA GLY A 196 -6.30 1.71 -31.24
C GLY A 196 -6.00 2.65 -32.39
N PRO A 197 -4.95 2.34 -33.18
CA PRO A 197 -4.49 3.19 -34.26
C PRO A 197 -5.56 3.39 -35.32
N GLY A 198 -5.62 4.61 -35.84
CA GLY A 198 -6.54 4.97 -36.91
C GLY A 198 -8.02 5.06 -36.54
N PHE A 199 -8.42 4.85 -35.28
CA PHE A 199 -9.81 5.09 -34.88
C PHE A 199 -10.06 6.60 -34.74
N PRO A 200 -10.97 7.20 -35.53
CA PRO A 200 -11.22 8.63 -35.49
C PRO A 200 -11.96 8.99 -34.21
N LEU A 201 -11.34 9.79 -33.35
CA LEU A 201 -11.98 10.35 -32.15
C LEU A 201 -12.04 11.88 -32.28
N PRO A 202 -13.08 12.44 -32.96
CA PRO A 202 -13.19 13.88 -33.13
C PRO A 202 -13.49 14.59 -31.81
N PRO A 203 -13.07 15.84 -31.64
CA PRO A 203 -13.44 16.64 -30.47
C PRO A 203 -14.97 16.66 -30.28
N LYS A 204 -15.41 16.48 -29.01
CA LYS A 204 -16.85 16.45 -28.67
C LYS A 204 -17.62 15.31 -29.37
N TRP A 205 -16.95 14.18 -29.63
CA TRP A 205 -17.54 12.99 -30.25
C TRP A 205 -18.87 12.57 -29.62
N TYR A 206 -19.04 12.80 -28.33
CA TYR A 206 -20.21 12.46 -27.53
C TYR A 206 -21.46 13.30 -27.88
N LYS A 207 -21.33 14.37 -28.63
CA LYS A 207 -22.46 15.21 -29.10
C LYS A 207 -23.13 14.66 -30.37
N ASP A 208 -22.43 13.82 -31.14
CA ASP A 208 -22.99 13.15 -32.32
C ASP A 208 -23.45 11.72 -31.91
N PRO A 209 -24.76 11.42 -31.95
CA PRO A 209 -25.29 10.11 -31.58
C PRO A 209 -24.68 8.95 -32.35
N ALA A 210 -24.44 9.09 -33.64
CA ALA A 210 -23.86 8.04 -34.48
C ALA A 210 -22.38 7.79 -34.15
N MET A 211 -21.62 8.88 -33.86
CA MET A 211 -20.24 8.74 -33.43
C MET A 211 -20.15 8.17 -32.02
N ARG A 212 -21.05 8.57 -31.11
CA ARG A 212 -21.13 8.03 -29.75
C ARG A 212 -21.34 6.52 -29.78
N GLU A 213 -22.28 6.01 -30.58
CA GLU A 213 -22.51 4.59 -30.71
C GLU A 213 -21.27 3.83 -31.22
N LYS A 214 -20.58 4.39 -32.23
CA LYS A 214 -19.33 3.80 -32.77
C LYS A 214 -18.22 3.78 -31.72
N VAL A 215 -18.06 4.86 -30.96
CA VAL A 215 -17.05 4.96 -29.89
C VAL A 215 -17.34 3.93 -28.80
N HIS A 216 -18.59 3.83 -28.34
CA HIS A 216 -19.00 2.83 -27.36
C HIS A 216 -18.75 1.41 -27.84
N ALA A 217 -19.18 1.07 -29.04
CA ALA A 217 -18.97 -0.26 -29.60
C ALA A 217 -17.48 -0.62 -29.67
N LYS A 218 -16.65 0.34 -30.07
CA LYS A 218 -15.19 0.14 -30.12
C LYS A 218 -14.59 0.05 -28.74
N PHE A 219 -15.03 0.85 -27.78
CA PHE A 219 -14.59 0.77 -26.39
C PHE A 219 -14.92 -0.60 -25.77
N ASP A 220 -16.15 -1.08 -25.95
CA ASP A 220 -16.56 -2.40 -25.50
C ASP A 220 -15.72 -3.53 -26.09
N GLU A 221 -15.33 -3.37 -27.36
CA GLU A 221 -14.48 -4.36 -28.06
C GLU A 221 -13.06 -4.41 -27.49
N VAL A 222 -12.40 -3.24 -27.36
CA VAL A 222 -10.94 -3.17 -27.13
C VAL A 222 -10.55 -2.89 -25.68
N VAL A 223 -11.51 -2.50 -24.81
CA VAL A 223 -11.25 -2.15 -23.41
C VAL A 223 -11.94 -3.12 -22.46
N MET A 224 -13.24 -3.41 -22.67
CA MET A 224 -14.07 -4.10 -21.67
C MET A 224 -13.86 -5.62 -21.63
N ARG A 225 -12.93 -6.17 -22.37
CA ARG A 225 -12.74 -7.62 -22.55
C ARG A 225 -11.31 -8.04 -22.32
N GLY A 226 -11.13 -8.86 -21.27
CA GLY A 226 -9.83 -9.43 -20.96
C GLY A 226 -9.10 -8.76 -19.80
N ASP A 227 -7.82 -9.04 -19.68
CA ASP A 227 -7.00 -8.71 -18.52
C ASP A 227 -6.01 -7.57 -18.80
N ILE A 228 -5.72 -6.81 -17.75
CA ILE A 228 -4.80 -5.67 -17.79
C ILE A 228 -3.86 -5.70 -16.56
N PRO A 229 -2.69 -5.06 -16.59
CA PRO A 229 -1.74 -5.08 -15.47
C PRO A 229 -2.32 -4.60 -14.15
N VAL A 230 -3.20 -3.59 -14.17
CA VAL A 230 -3.81 -3.03 -12.94
C VAL A 230 -4.62 -4.07 -12.16
N ASN A 231 -5.20 -5.07 -12.85
CA ASN A 231 -5.87 -6.19 -12.19
C ASN A 231 -4.95 -7.04 -11.29
N LEU A 232 -3.61 -6.92 -11.42
CA LEU A 232 -2.67 -7.56 -10.50
C LEU A 232 -2.85 -7.09 -9.05
N SER A 233 -3.45 -5.94 -8.81
CA SER A 233 -3.80 -5.47 -7.48
C SER A 233 -4.78 -6.39 -6.73
N VAL A 234 -5.55 -7.23 -7.44
CA VAL A 234 -6.40 -8.29 -6.85
C VAL A 234 -5.59 -9.24 -5.96
N VAL A 235 -4.31 -9.43 -6.29
CA VAL A 235 -3.41 -10.30 -5.52
C VAL A 235 -3.35 -9.88 -4.05
N GLY A 236 -3.40 -8.57 -3.77
CA GLY A 236 -3.49 -8.04 -2.41
C GLY A 236 -4.75 -8.52 -1.67
N LEU A 237 -5.91 -8.48 -2.33
CA LEU A 237 -7.18 -8.95 -1.77
C LEU A 237 -7.15 -10.45 -1.43
N VAL A 238 -6.63 -11.28 -2.33
CA VAL A 238 -6.54 -12.73 -2.11
C VAL A 238 -5.49 -13.06 -1.03
N THR A 239 -4.39 -12.30 -1.00
CA THR A 239 -3.37 -12.43 0.05
C THR A 239 -3.92 -12.05 1.43
N ASN A 240 -4.77 -11.03 1.51
CA ASN A 240 -5.46 -10.68 2.76
C ASN A 240 -6.29 -11.86 3.30
N ALA A 241 -7.02 -12.57 2.45
CA ALA A 241 -7.74 -13.78 2.87
C ALA A 241 -6.80 -14.91 3.31
N TYR A 242 -5.67 -15.09 2.63
CA TYR A 242 -4.64 -16.06 3.02
C TYR A 242 -4.06 -15.76 4.40
N LEU A 243 -3.73 -14.51 4.69
CA LEU A 243 -3.15 -14.09 5.97
C LEU A 243 -4.08 -14.33 7.16
N TYR A 244 -5.39 -14.23 6.96
CA TYR A 244 -6.37 -14.58 7.99
C TYR A 244 -6.53 -16.09 8.20
N THR A 245 -6.45 -16.89 7.12
CA THR A 245 -6.94 -18.27 7.16
C THR A 245 -5.84 -19.33 7.04
N GLY A 246 -4.75 -19.02 6.37
CA GLY A 246 -3.73 -19.97 5.97
C GLY A 246 -4.22 -21.01 4.93
N GLU A 247 -5.41 -20.85 4.36
CA GLU A 247 -5.99 -21.81 3.40
C GLU A 247 -5.19 -21.84 2.11
N ARG A 248 -4.72 -23.03 1.73
CA ARG A 248 -3.84 -23.25 0.58
C ARG A 248 -4.40 -22.73 -0.75
N LYS A 249 -5.73 -22.79 -0.93
CA LYS A 249 -6.39 -22.35 -2.16
C LYS A 249 -6.05 -20.90 -2.55
N TYR A 250 -5.93 -20.00 -1.56
CA TYR A 250 -5.57 -18.59 -1.82
C TYR A 250 -4.15 -18.45 -2.31
N ARG A 251 -3.20 -19.15 -1.65
CA ARG A 251 -1.80 -19.18 -2.08
C ARG A 251 -1.66 -19.74 -3.50
N ASP A 252 -2.33 -20.85 -3.78
CA ASP A 252 -2.25 -21.52 -5.08
C ASP A 252 -2.81 -20.60 -6.18
N TRP A 253 -3.90 -19.87 -5.92
CA TRP A 253 -4.44 -18.88 -6.86
C TRP A 253 -3.48 -17.70 -7.10
N ILE A 254 -2.87 -17.14 -6.03
CA ILE A 254 -1.88 -16.06 -6.14
C ILE A 254 -0.74 -16.47 -7.07
N VAL A 255 -0.18 -17.65 -6.83
CA VAL A 255 0.92 -18.19 -7.64
C VAL A 255 0.51 -18.38 -9.09
N GLU A 256 -0.64 -19.02 -9.32
CA GLU A 256 -1.16 -19.29 -10.66
C GLU A 256 -1.33 -17.99 -11.47
N TYR A 257 -1.92 -16.97 -10.86
CA TYR A 257 -2.22 -15.70 -11.53
C TYR A 257 -0.94 -14.87 -11.78
N VAL A 258 -0.04 -14.78 -10.80
CA VAL A 258 1.21 -14.04 -10.93
C VAL A 258 2.13 -14.72 -11.96
N GLU A 259 2.26 -16.04 -11.94
CA GLU A 259 3.07 -16.78 -12.93
C GLU A 259 2.50 -16.65 -14.35
N ALA A 260 1.18 -16.58 -14.51
CA ALA A 260 0.58 -16.31 -15.81
C ALA A 260 1.01 -14.94 -16.37
N TRP A 261 1.14 -13.93 -15.53
CA TRP A 261 1.65 -12.62 -15.96
C TRP A 261 3.15 -12.64 -16.24
N MET A 262 3.96 -13.37 -15.47
CA MET A 262 5.37 -13.57 -15.77
C MET A 262 5.58 -14.26 -17.14
N GLU A 263 4.78 -15.28 -17.44
CA GLU A 263 4.80 -15.94 -18.77
C GLU A 263 4.39 -15.00 -19.92
N ARG A 264 3.45 -14.07 -19.67
CA ARG A 264 3.02 -13.08 -20.67
C ARG A 264 4.12 -12.05 -20.92
N ILE A 265 4.82 -11.61 -19.89
CA ILE A 265 6.01 -10.74 -20.02
C ILE A 265 7.08 -11.43 -20.87
N GLU A 266 7.40 -12.69 -20.59
CA GLU A 266 8.39 -13.45 -21.35
C GLU A 266 7.99 -13.57 -22.83
N ARG A 267 6.73 -13.92 -23.10
CA ARG A 267 6.20 -14.02 -24.49
C ARG A 267 6.18 -12.69 -25.23
N ASN A 268 6.14 -11.58 -24.50
CA ASN A 268 6.15 -10.22 -25.06
C ASN A 268 7.56 -9.58 -25.06
N GLY A 269 8.60 -10.41 -25.09
CA GLY A 269 9.98 -9.93 -25.19
C GLY A 269 10.49 -9.21 -23.94
N GLY A 270 9.97 -9.55 -22.77
CA GLY A 270 10.38 -8.99 -21.48
C GLY A 270 9.59 -7.76 -21.02
N ILE A 271 8.65 -7.27 -21.82
CA ILE A 271 7.81 -6.11 -21.51
C ILE A 271 6.43 -6.59 -21.09
N ILE A 272 5.89 -6.04 -20.01
CA ILE A 272 4.52 -6.36 -19.60
C ILE A 272 3.52 -5.86 -20.64
N PRO A 273 2.74 -6.74 -21.29
CA PRO A 273 1.66 -6.30 -22.17
C PRO A 273 0.53 -5.70 -21.35
N ASP A 274 -0.14 -4.66 -21.85
CA ASP A 274 -1.21 -4.02 -21.09
C ASP A 274 -2.62 -4.41 -21.55
N ASN A 275 -2.74 -5.41 -22.42
CA ASN A 275 -4.03 -5.98 -22.79
C ASN A 275 -3.92 -7.45 -23.18
N ILE A 276 -4.72 -8.28 -22.52
CA ILE A 276 -4.81 -9.72 -22.75
C ILE A 276 -6.26 -10.05 -23.05
N GLY A 277 -6.55 -10.59 -24.22
CA GLY A 277 -7.92 -10.95 -24.58
C GLY A 277 -8.44 -12.17 -23.83
N LEU A 278 -9.75 -12.44 -23.96
CA LEU A 278 -10.46 -13.53 -23.27
C LEU A 278 -9.94 -14.94 -23.58
N THR A 279 -9.17 -15.12 -24.66
CA THR A 279 -8.52 -16.40 -24.98
C THR A 279 -7.07 -16.48 -24.51
N GLY A 280 -6.62 -15.49 -23.71
CA GLY A 280 -5.25 -15.40 -23.19
C GLY A 280 -4.23 -14.88 -24.20
N LYS A 281 -4.66 -14.38 -25.34
CA LYS A 281 -3.76 -13.81 -26.37
C LYS A 281 -3.47 -12.34 -26.08
N ILE A 282 -2.20 -11.97 -26.19
CA ILE A 282 -1.76 -10.58 -26.16
C ILE A 282 -2.30 -9.86 -27.40
N GLY A 283 -2.89 -8.68 -27.21
CA GLY A 283 -3.40 -7.86 -28.32
C GLY A 283 -4.58 -8.45 -29.08
N GLU A 284 -5.32 -9.41 -28.51
CA GLU A 284 -6.39 -10.15 -29.19
C GLU A 284 -7.40 -9.24 -29.88
N TYR A 285 -7.81 -8.16 -29.23
CA TYR A 285 -8.79 -7.20 -29.74
C TYR A 285 -8.15 -5.93 -30.31
N ARG A 286 -6.81 -5.89 -30.40
CA ARG A 286 -6.00 -4.74 -30.84
C ARG A 286 -5.07 -5.05 -32.00
N ASN A 287 -5.45 -6.01 -32.87
CA ASN A 287 -4.66 -6.43 -34.03
C ASN A 287 -3.22 -6.92 -33.68
N GLY A 288 -3.03 -7.46 -32.47
CA GLY A 288 -1.74 -7.93 -31.98
C GLY A 288 -0.92 -6.87 -31.23
N GLU A 289 -1.42 -5.66 -31.06
CA GLU A 289 -0.72 -4.63 -30.29
C GLU A 289 -0.79 -4.93 -28.79
N TRP A 290 0.37 -5.02 -28.16
CA TRP A 290 0.50 -5.36 -26.74
C TRP A 290 0.27 -4.17 -25.80
N TRP A 291 0.11 -2.95 -26.34
CA TRP A 291 -0.04 -1.68 -25.63
C TRP A 291 -1.36 -0.96 -25.97
N GLY A 292 -1.74 0.02 -25.16
CA GLY A 292 -2.93 0.85 -25.36
C GLY A 292 -4.17 0.41 -24.56
N GLY A 293 -4.04 -0.56 -23.66
CA GLY A 293 -5.07 -0.99 -22.74
C GLY A 293 -5.40 0.07 -21.67
N HIS A 294 -6.41 -0.23 -20.85
CA HIS A 294 -6.86 0.65 -19.79
C HIS A 294 -5.78 0.79 -18.72
N TYR A 295 -5.45 2.03 -18.34
CA TYR A 295 -4.31 2.37 -17.47
C TYR A 295 -2.98 1.74 -17.92
N GLY A 296 -2.86 1.43 -19.22
CA GLY A 296 -1.68 0.83 -19.79
C GLY A 296 -0.63 1.84 -20.23
N TRP A 297 0.34 1.37 -21.03
CA TRP A 297 1.51 2.16 -21.44
C TRP A 297 1.20 3.43 -22.24
N ALA A 298 0.07 3.50 -22.93
CA ALA A 298 -0.36 4.71 -23.64
C ALA A 298 -1.11 5.71 -22.76
N GLY A 299 -1.50 5.32 -21.55
CA GLY A 299 -2.33 6.10 -20.65
C GLY A 299 -1.63 7.29 -20.01
N LEU A 300 -2.42 8.18 -19.39
CA LEU A 300 -1.90 9.37 -18.71
C LEU A 300 -0.95 9.00 -17.56
N TYR A 301 -1.30 7.98 -16.78
CA TYR A 301 -0.56 7.55 -15.59
C TYR A 301 0.41 6.40 -15.85
N SER A 302 0.24 5.66 -16.96
CA SER A 302 1.16 4.66 -17.51
C SER A 302 2.00 3.90 -16.45
N LEU A 303 3.30 4.21 -16.38
CA LEU A 303 4.23 3.54 -15.47
C LEU A 303 3.76 3.56 -14.01
N HIS A 304 3.17 4.66 -13.54
CA HIS A 304 2.71 4.75 -12.15
C HIS A 304 1.66 3.68 -11.82
N MET A 305 0.68 3.46 -12.71
CA MET A 305 -0.37 2.44 -12.50
C MET A 305 0.17 1.02 -12.62
N ILE A 306 0.95 0.79 -13.68
CA ILE A 306 1.58 -0.51 -13.92
C ILE A 306 2.55 -0.85 -12.78
N GLY A 307 3.39 0.10 -12.38
CA GLY A 307 4.37 -0.07 -11.30
C GLY A 307 3.72 -0.41 -9.96
N SER A 308 2.66 0.30 -9.59
CA SER A 308 1.90 0.02 -8.36
C SER A 308 1.35 -1.41 -8.34
N ALA A 309 0.71 -1.85 -9.42
CA ALA A 309 0.16 -3.20 -9.53
C ALA A 309 1.26 -4.29 -9.52
N LEU A 310 2.42 -4.01 -10.15
CA LEU A 310 3.58 -4.91 -10.11
C LEU A 310 4.17 -5.04 -8.70
N ILE A 311 4.24 -3.94 -7.94
CA ILE A 311 4.69 -3.97 -6.55
C ILE A 311 3.77 -4.87 -5.72
N VAL A 312 2.44 -4.65 -5.80
CA VAL A 312 1.46 -5.45 -5.08
C VAL A 312 1.63 -6.94 -5.37
N ALA A 313 1.64 -7.32 -6.65
CA ALA A 313 1.71 -8.72 -7.06
C ALA A 313 3.06 -9.37 -6.69
N ALA A 314 4.17 -8.69 -6.94
CA ALA A 314 5.51 -9.21 -6.66
C ALA A 314 5.72 -9.42 -5.16
N GLN A 315 5.37 -8.43 -4.34
CA GLN A 315 5.53 -8.51 -2.88
C GLN A 315 4.61 -9.54 -2.25
N CYS A 316 3.35 -9.64 -2.69
CA CYS A 316 2.42 -10.64 -2.19
C CYS A 316 2.87 -12.06 -2.54
N ALA A 317 3.30 -12.32 -3.78
CA ALA A 317 3.81 -13.63 -4.18
C ALA A 317 5.12 -13.98 -3.43
N GLN A 318 6.03 -13.03 -3.27
CA GLN A 318 7.23 -13.19 -2.42
C GLN A 318 6.86 -13.53 -0.97
N LEU A 319 5.88 -12.82 -0.39
CA LEU A 319 5.44 -13.04 0.99
C LEU A 319 4.91 -14.46 1.22
N VAL A 320 4.04 -14.93 0.32
CA VAL A 320 3.37 -16.25 0.50
C VAL A 320 4.24 -17.43 0.12
N MET A 321 5.27 -17.23 -0.74
CA MET A 321 6.14 -18.30 -1.24
C MET A 321 7.54 -18.27 -0.63
N GLY A 322 8.02 -17.11 -0.16
CA GLY A 322 9.40 -16.93 0.28
C GLY A 322 10.44 -16.97 -0.84
N GLU A 323 10.03 -16.83 -2.12
CA GLU A 323 10.89 -17.01 -3.28
C GLU A 323 11.18 -15.69 -3.98
N ALA A 324 12.43 -15.23 -3.95
CA ALA A 324 12.86 -13.95 -4.55
C ALA A 324 12.60 -13.83 -6.07
N ARG A 325 12.35 -14.95 -6.78
CA ARG A 325 12.05 -14.93 -8.21
C ARG A 325 10.81 -14.11 -8.57
N TYR A 326 9.84 -14.01 -7.67
CA TYR A 326 8.61 -13.23 -7.91
C TYR A 326 8.88 -11.73 -7.99
N LEU A 327 9.96 -11.25 -7.37
CA LEU A 327 10.38 -9.85 -7.50
C LEU A 327 10.84 -9.51 -8.92
N ASN A 328 11.15 -10.51 -9.74
CA ASN A 328 11.50 -10.30 -11.15
C ASN A 328 10.32 -9.74 -11.96
N LEU A 329 9.09 -9.90 -11.50
CA LEU A 329 7.91 -9.26 -12.09
C LEU A 329 8.08 -7.73 -12.19
N LEU A 330 8.54 -7.11 -11.10
CA LEU A 330 8.84 -5.67 -11.05
C LEU A 330 10.23 -5.36 -11.61
N ARG A 331 11.25 -6.14 -11.21
CA ARG A 331 12.66 -5.90 -11.56
C ARG A 331 12.89 -5.85 -13.06
N SER A 332 12.29 -6.79 -13.83
CA SER A 332 12.43 -6.82 -15.28
C SER A 332 11.90 -5.57 -15.98
N GLN A 333 10.83 -4.98 -15.46
CA GLN A 333 10.27 -3.76 -16.04
C GLN A 333 11.13 -2.53 -15.71
N LEU A 334 11.67 -2.45 -14.49
CA LEU A 334 12.63 -1.41 -14.14
C LEU A 334 13.90 -1.49 -14.96
N ASP A 335 14.43 -2.70 -15.19
CA ASP A 335 15.61 -2.92 -16.03
C ASP A 335 15.33 -2.49 -17.47
N MET A 336 14.21 -2.90 -18.05
CA MET A 336 13.79 -2.52 -19.40
C MET A 336 13.71 -0.99 -19.56
N LEU A 337 13.15 -0.28 -18.59
CA LEU A 337 13.06 1.19 -18.61
C LEU A 337 14.45 1.84 -18.48
N LEU A 338 15.29 1.32 -17.58
CA LEU A 338 16.64 1.84 -17.36
C LEU A 338 17.58 1.57 -18.53
N GLU A 339 17.39 0.49 -19.29
CA GLU A 339 18.12 0.20 -20.53
C GLU A 339 17.79 1.20 -21.65
N GLN A 340 16.57 1.71 -21.67
CA GLN A 340 16.10 2.72 -22.63
C GLN A 340 16.27 4.16 -22.12
N ALA A 341 16.89 4.35 -20.95
CA ALA A 341 17.06 5.67 -20.37
C ALA A 341 17.97 6.57 -21.23
N ILE A 342 17.63 7.85 -21.26
CA ILE A 342 18.43 8.91 -21.89
C ILE A 342 18.91 9.91 -20.84
N THR A 343 19.98 10.63 -21.16
CA THR A 343 20.41 11.79 -20.35
C THR A 343 20.04 13.07 -21.10
N ARG A 344 19.27 13.94 -20.44
CA ARG A 344 18.92 15.26 -20.97
C ARG A 344 19.11 16.30 -19.86
N ASP A 345 19.84 17.36 -20.14
CA ASP A 345 20.17 18.42 -19.18
C ASP A 345 20.78 17.88 -17.87
N GLY A 346 21.64 16.86 -17.98
CA GLY A 346 22.28 16.19 -16.85
C GLY A 346 21.38 15.27 -16.03
N LYS A 347 20.13 15.06 -16.44
CA LYS A 347 19.17 14.20 -15.75
C LYS A 347 18.94 12.89 -16.50
N LEU A 348 18.90 11.80 -15.76
CA LEU A 348 18.48 10.48 -16.24
C LEU A 348 16.95 10.46 -16.39
N LEU A 349 16.47 10.17 -17.59
CA LEU A 349 15.06 10.09 -17.90
C LEU A 349 14.76 8.72 -18.50
N VAL A 350 13.67 8.09 -18.07
CA VAL A 350 13.16 6.83 -18.63
C VAL A 350 11.93 7.10 -19.49
N PRO A 351 11.64 6.25 -20.49
CA PRO A 351 10.41 6.37 -21.25
C PRO A 351 9.22 6.05 -20.35
N PHE A 352 8.21 6.93 -20.36
CA PHE A 352 7.03 6.81 -19.51
C PHE A 352 5.84 6.24 -20.27
N LYS A 353 5.80 6.39 -21.59
CA LYS A 353 4.70 5.92 -22.46
C LYS A 353 5.20 5.18 -23.69
N HIS A 354 4.34 4.30 -24.19
CA HIS A 354 4.47 3.69 -25.49
C HIS A 354 3.27 4.05 -26.37
N THR A 355 3.52 4.48 -27.60
CA THR A 355 2.51 4.86 -28.59
C THR A 355 2.84 4.23 -29.96
N ASP A 356 2.08 4.55 -31.02
CA ASP A 356 2.39 4.19 -32.40
C ASP A 356 3.80 4.62 -32.86
N GLU A 357 4.32 5.70 -32.24
CA GLU A 357 5.66 6.24 -32.51
C GLU A 357 6.77 5.54 -31.71
N GLY A 358 6.40 4.53 -30.89
CA GLY A 358 7.30 3.83 -29.97
C GLY A 358 7.35 4.47 -28.58
N TRP A 359 8.45 4.24 -27.86
CA TRP A 359 8.69 4.76 -26.52
C TRP A 359 8.93 6.27 -26.52
N GLY A 360 8.25 6.99 -25.62
CA GLY A 360 8.32 8.43 -25.51
C GLY A 360 7.94 8.96 -24.12
N ASP A 361 7.67 10.27 -24.02
CA ASP A 361 7.34 10.95 -22.78
C ASP A 361 8.38 10.68 -21.67
N TYR A 362 9.65 10.98 -21.98
CA TYR A 362 10.76 10.70 -21.09
C TYR A 362 10.70 11.58 -19.83
N ARG A 363 10.66 10.94 -18.65
CA ARG A 363 10.53 11.57 -17.32
C ARG A 363 11.56 11.00 -16.34
N PRO A 364 11.89 11.75 -15.27
CA PRO A 364 12.67 11.19 -14.16
C PRO A 364 11.92 10.03 -13.52
N LEU A 365 12.61 8.94 -13.23
CA LEU A 365 12.09 7.89 -12.36
C LEU A 365 12.18 8.36 -10.90
N THR A 366 11.18 8.03 -10.09
CA THR A 366 11.17 8.30 -8.65
C THR A 366 11.80 7.14 -7.88
N GLY A 367 12.08 7.37 -6.60
CA GLY A 367 12.57 6.32 -5.72
C GLY A 367 11.51 5.30 -5.28
N LEU A 368 10.23 5.53 -5.59
CA LEU A 368 9.11 4.75 -5.04
C LEU A 368 9.21 3.25 -5.36
N GLU A 369 9.21 2.87 -6.63
CA GLU A 369 9.23 1.47 -7.05
C GLU A 369 10.54 0.78 -6.60
N LEU A 370 11.63 1.52 -6.62
CA LEU A 370 12.95 1.03 -6.19
C LEU A 370 13.02 0.83 -4.68
N ALA A 371 12.43 1.71 -3.88
CA ALA A 371 12.32 1.57 -2.44
C ALA A 371 11.55 0.32 -2.06
N HIS A 372 10.39 0.11 -2.69
CA HIS A 372 9.58 -1.09 -2.47
C HIS A 372 10.29 -2.37 -2.90
N LEU A 373 11.01 -2.37 -4.01
CA LEU A 373 11.79 -3.52 -4.48
C LEU A 373 12.93 -3.83 -3.51
N TRP A 374 13.78 -2.83 -3.21
CA TRP A 374 14.96 -3.03 -2.37
C TRP A 374 14.61 -3.42 -0.94
N THR A 375 13.60 -2.80 -0.33
CA THR A 375 13.22 -3.10 1.07
C THR A 375 12.85 -4.57 1.24
N VAL A 376 12.19 -5.17 0.26
CA VAL A 376 11.81 -6.60 0.29
C VAL A 376 12.97 -7.50 -0.15
N SER A 377 13.73 -7.13 -1.17
CA SER A 377 14.82 -7.96 -1.69
C SER A 377 16.07 -7.89 -0.81
N GLN A 378 16.49 -6.68 -0.43
CA GLN A 378 17.79 -6.35 0.16
C GLN A 378 18.97 -6.85 -0.69
N ALA A 379 18.75 -6.98 -1.98
CA ALA A 379 19.77 -7.38 -2.92
C ALA A 379 20.64 -6.19 -3.32
N GLU A 380 21.94 -6.42 -3.44
CA GLU A 380 22.91 -5.40 -3.84
C GLU A 380 22.57 -4.83 -5.23
N GLU A 381 22.11 -5.68 -6.15
CA GLU A 381 21.73 -5.26 -7.51
C GLU A 381 20.54 -4.30 -7.50
N ASP A 382 19.59 -4.45 -6.55
CA ASP A 382 18.46 -3.55 -6.44
C ASP A 382 18.88 -2.21 -5.80
N TRP A 383 19.84 -2.24 -4.88
CA TRP A 383 20.48 -1.03 -4.36
C TRP A 383 21.24 -0.28 -5.47
N GLN A 384 21.95 -0.97 -6.32
CA GLN A 384 22.66 -0.36 -7.46
C GLN A 384 21.71 0.30 -8.47
N ARG A 385 20.52 -0.30 -8.71
CA ARG A 385 19.47 0.36 -9.52
C ARG A 385 19.02 1.66 -8.90
N LEU A 386 18.78 1.64 -7.60
CA LEU A 386 18.39 2.82 -6.81
C LEU A 386 19.47 3.91 -6.89
N GLU A 387 20.72 3.57 -6.65
CA GLU A 387 21.85 4.51 -6.75
C GLU A 387 22.00 5.10 -8.16
N ARG A 388 21.81 4.29 -9.21
CA ARG A 388 21.82 4.78 -10.59
C ARG A 388 20.77 5.87 -10.81
N VAL A 389 19.55 5.66 -10.31
CA VAL A 389 18.45 6.64 -10.41
C VAL A 389 18.74 7.85 -9.55
N ARG A 390 19.19 7.67 -8.32
CA ARG A 390 19.55 8.75 -7.40
C ARG A 390 20.58 9.68 -8.00
N LEU A 391 21.72 9.14 -8.44
CA LEU A 391 22.81 9.92 -9.02
C LEU A 391 22.41 10.60 -10.33
N GLY A 392 21.51 9.97 -11.10
CA GLY A 392 21.02 10.52 -12.36
C GLY A 392 19.85 11.49 -12.22
N SER A 393 19.22 11.61 -11.06
CA SER A 393 17.96 12.36 -10.91
C SER A 393 18.13 13.87 -11.00
N GLY A 394 19.31 14.38 -10.59
CA GLY A 394 19.57 15.83 -10.47
C GLY A 394 18.72 16.50 -9.37
N ARG A 395 18.20 15.72 -8.40
CA ARG A 395 17.42 16.19 -7.24
C ARG A 395 18.17 15.90 -5.94
N ASP A 396 17.85 16.65 -4.90
CA ASP A 396 18.28 16.31 -3.54
C ASP A 396 17.31 15.28 -2.94
N TRP A 397 17.78 14.06 -2.77
CA TRP A 397 17.02 12.98 -2.14
C TRP A 397 16.96 13.11 -0.60
N GLY A 398 17.59 14.10 -0.02
CA GLY A 398 17.52 14.37 1.42
C GLY A 398 16.39 15.33 1.82
N GLU A 399 15.70 15.94 0.86
CA GLU A 399 14.64 16.91 1.13
C GLU A 399 13.38 16.26 1.69
N VAL A 400 12.89 16.78 2.83
CA VAL A 400 11.63 16.36 3.45
C VAL A 400 10.58 17.43 3.18
N GLY A 401 9.67 17.15 2.27
CA GLY A 401 8.57 18.03 1.90
C GLY A 401 7.32 17.86 2.78
N ASP A 402 6.24 18.58 2.45
CA ASP A 402 4.94 18.39 3.08
C ASP A 402 4.27 17.12 2.51
N PHE A 403 3.45 16.46 3.34
CA PHE A 403 2.68 15.30 2.91
C PHE A 403 1.64 15.68 1.84
N ARG A 404 1.40 14.78 0.91
CA ARG A 404 0.37 14.96 -0.11
C ARG A 404 -1.02 14.93 0.51
N SER A 405 -1.99 15.54 -0.14
CA SER A 405 -3.38 15.56 0.31
C SER A 405 -4.03 14.17 0.26
N LYS A 406 -3.68 13.38 -0.75
CA LYS A 406 -4.18 12.03 -1.00
C LYS A 406 -2.98 11.05 -0.99
N GLY A 407 -3.15 9.92 -0.36
CA GLY A 407 -2.03 9.01 -0.11
C GLY A 407 -1.15 9.52 1.03
N GLU A 408 -0.16 8.93 1.45
CA GLU A 408 0.76 9.34 2.52
C GLU A 408 2.17 8.90 2.19
N ASP A 409 2.44 8.73 0.91
CA ASP A 409 3.74 8.41 0.36
C ASP A 409 4.47 9.67 -0.11
N GLY A 410 5.73 9.53 -0.37
CA GLY A 410 6.54 10.55 -1.00
C GLY A 410 7.83 10.87 -0.27
N HIS A 411 8.11 10.19 0.84
CA HIS A 411 9.36 10.37 1.60
C HIS A 411 10.27 9.14 1.54
N GLU A 412 10.11 8.28 0.52
CA GLU A 412 10.98 7.12 0.32
C GLU A 412 12.44 7.54 0.08
N GLU A 413 12.66 8.59 -0.71
CA GLU A 413 14.01 9.07 -1.06
C GLU A 413 14.80 9.55 0.17
N PRO A 414 14.29 10.48 1.02
CA PRO A 414 15.02 10.90 2.22
C PRO A 414 15.13 9.80 3.28
N TRP A 415 14.14 8.89 3.36
CA TRP A 415 14.21 7.74 4.25
C TRP A 415 15.30 6.74 3.83
N LEU A 416 15.45 6.45 2.55
CA LEU A 416 16.53 5.60 2.03
C LEU A 416 17.91 6.19 2.31
N ARG A 417 18.06 7.50 2.23
CA ARG A 417 19.31 8.18 2.62
C ARG A 417 19.58 8.08 4.12
N PHE A 418 18.53 8.12 4.93
CA PHE A 418 18.67 7.87 6.37
C PHE A 418 19.19 6.45 6.63
N LEU A 419 18.61 5.44 6.00
CA LEU A 419 19.06 4.04 6.13
C LEU A 419 20.49 3.82 5.63
N ALA A 420 20.93 4.60 4.64
CA ALA A 420 22.30 4.61 4.16
C ALA A 420 23.29 5.37 5.10
N GLY A 421 22.78 5.99 6.18
CA GLY A 421 23.60 6.79 7.11
C GLY A 421 23.94 8.20 6.62
N GLU A 422 23.32 8.68 5.56
CA GLU A 422 23.62 9.96 4.93
C GLU A 422 22.69 11.10 5.38
N ASN A 423 21.58 10.81 6.02
CA ASN A 423 20.58 11.78 6.49
C ASN A 423 20.18 11.52 7.96
N PRO A 424 21.09 11.73 8.92
CA PRO A 424 20.88 11.33 10.32
C PRO A 424 19.74 12.09 11.03
N ASN A 425 19.35 13.26 10.53
CA ASN A 425 18.30 14.09 11.13
C ASN A 425 16.90 13.73 10.62
N TYR A 426 16.80 12.85 9.63
CA TYR A 426 15.53 12.47 9.00
C TYR A 426 14.42 12.09 10.00
N PRO A 427 14.66 11.29 11.06
CA PRO A 427 13.59 10.93 12.00
C PRO A 427 12.93 12.13 12.67
N GLU A 428 13.73 13.13 13.06
CA GLU A 428 13.20 14.35 13.68
C GLU A 428 12.49 15.25 12.67
N GLU A 429 13.01 15.34 11.45
CA GLU A 429 12.44 16.15 10.37
C GLU A 429 11.08 15.61 9.93
N ILE A 430 10.98 14.32 9.59
CA ILE A 430 9.72 13.73 9.11
C ILE A 430 8.63 13.74 10.19
N LEU A 431 8.97 13.46 11.45
CA LEU A 431 8.04 13.53 12.57
C LEU A 431 7.55 14.97 12.82
N SER A 432 8.44 15.96 12.69
CA SER A 432 8.08 17.37 12.82
C SER A 432 7.17 17.84 11.69
N VAL A 433 7.44 17.40 10.44
CA VAL A 433 6.61 17.71 9.28
C VAL A 433 5.24 17.06 9.45
N ALA A 434 5.17 15.78 9.83
CA ALA A 434 3.93 15.07 10.08
C ALA A 434 3.09 15.75 11.18
N TYR A 435 3.70 16.09 12.30
CA TYR A 435 3.01 16.80 13.39
C TYR A 435 2.45 18.15 12.95
N ARG A 436 3.24 18.96 12.24
CA ARG A 436 2.78 20.23 11.66
C ARG A 436 1.62 20.03 10.72
N GLN A 437 1.66 19.00 9.88
CA GLN A 437 0.58 18.69 8.95
C GLN A 437 -0.71 18.27 9.66
N VAL A 438 -0.63 17.49 10.75
CA VAL A 438 -1.80 17.18 11.59
C VAL A 438 -2.41 18.47 12.13
N CYS A 439 -1.60 19.40 12.65
CA CYS A 439 -2.08 20.70 13.13
C CYS A 439 -2.76 21.50 11.99
N ASN A 440 -2.14 21.60 10.82
CA ASN A 440 -2.69 22.30 9.66
C ASN A 440 -4.04 21.71 9.21
N ARG A 441 -4.15 20.37 9.16
CA ARG A 441 -5.41 19.70 8.81
C ARG A 441 -6.48 19.93 9.87
N MET A 442 -6.11 19.96 11.14
CA MET A 442 -7.06 20.30 12.20
C MET A 442 -7.52 21.74 12.14
N ASP A 443 -6.67 22.69 11.78
CA ASP A 443 -7.07 24.08 11.52
C ASP A 443 -8.07 24.15 10.36
N MET A 444 -7.85 23.37 9.29
CA MET A 444 -8.82 23.24 8.19
C MET A 444 -10.15 22.67 8.67
N VAL A 445 -10.14 21.60 9.48
CA VAL A 445 -11.35 20.96 10.05
C VAL A 445 -12.13 21.94 10.92
N LEU A 446 -11.46 22.60 11.85
CA LEU A 446 -12.11 23.49 12.82
C LEU A 446 -12.68 24.76 12.16
N SER A 447 -12.00 25.28 11.15
CA SER A 447 -12.43 26.49 10.43
C SER A 447 -13.42 26.21 9.28
N ASP A 448 -13.67 24.94 8.93
CA ASP A 448 -14.53 24.58 7.81
C ASP A 448 -15.99 25.00 8.03
N GLN A 449 -16.49 25.84 7.14
CA GLN A 449 -17.87 26.31 7.07
C GLN A 449 -18.57 25.88 5.78
N SER A 450 -18.01 24.90 5.06
CA SER A 450 -18.52 24.44 3.78
C SER A 450 -19.91 23.80 3.92
N ASP A 451 -20.73 23.95 2.90
CA ASP A 451 -21.92 23.12 2.71
C ASP A 451 -21.47 21.71 2.27
N LEU A 452 -21.35 20.80 3.24
CA LEU A 452 -20.84 19.44 3.03
C LEU A 452 -21.65 18.64 1.99
N THR A 453 -22.88 19.07 1.67
CA THR A 453 -23.67 18.42 0.62
C THR A 453 -23.24 18.79 -0.78
N LYS A 454 -22.32 19.74 -0.93
CA LYS A 454 -21.86 20.29 -2.22
C LYS A 454 -20.35 20.21 -2.44
N VAL A 455 -19.61 19.74 -1.45
CA VAL A 455 -18.14 19.58 -1.58
C VAL A 455 -17.77 18.49 -2.57
N SER A 456 -16.54 18.52 -3.06
CA SER A 456 -15.98 17.41 -3.85
C SER A 456 -15.73 16.19 -2.97
N GLU A 457 -15.57 15.05 -3.58
CA GLU A 457 -15.20 13.77 -2.98
C GLU A 457 -13.87 13.82 -2.22
N HIS A 458 -12.93 14.65 -2.66
CA HIS A 458 -11.61 14.80 -2.04
C HIS A 458 -11.61 15.69 -0.78
N HIS A 459 -12.73 16.31 -0.44
CA HIS A 459 -12.82 17.27 0.66
C HIS A 459 -12.35 16.71 2.01
N TRP A 460 -12.69 15.47 2.31
CA TRP A 460 -12.34 14.81 3.56
C TRP A 460 -10.92 14.25 3.54
N GLN A 461 -10.46 13.75 2.39
CA GLN A 461 -9.10 13.24 2.22
C GLN A 461 -8.05 14.31 2.53
N GLU A 462 -8.27 15.53 2.02
CA GLU A 462 -7.38 16.67 2.26
C GLU A 462 -7.31 17.08 3.74
N ARG A 463 -8.28 16.65 4.55
CA ARG A 463 -8.46 17.01 5.95
C ARG A 463 -8.27 15.84 6.92
N ASN A 464 -8.04 14.63 6.41
CA ASN A 464 -7.79 13.46 7.26
C ASN A 464 -6.59 13.73 8.19
N PRO A 465 -6.78 13.80 9.53
CA PRO A 465 -5.71 14.16 10.45
C PRO A 465 -4.78 13.00 10.80
N VAL A 466 -5.07 11.78 10.34
CA VAL A 466 -4.25 10.60 10.62
C VAL A 466 -3.22 10.43 9.52
N LEU A 467 -1.94 10.58 9.87
CA LEU A 467 -0.77 10.51 8.99
C LEU A 467 0.20 9.47 9.52
N VAL A 468 0.40 8.36 8.82
CA VAL A 468 1.13 7.21 9.35
C VAL A 468 2.47 6.92 8.68
N GLU A 469 2.81 7.55 7.55
CA GLU A 469 4.06 7.27 6.82
C GLU A 469 5.29 7.34 7.72
N ALA A 470 5.44 8.43 8.48
CA ALA A 470 6.57 8.59 9.41
C ALA A 470 6.65 7.41 10.41
N LEU A 471 5.51 7.00 10.97
CA LEU A 471 5.45 5.89 11.91
C LEU A 471 5.77 4.55 11.23
N VAL A 472 5.26 4.31 10.02
CA VAL A 472 5.56 3.10 9.23
C VAL A 472 7.06 3.00 8.99
N GLN A 473 7.67 4.04 8.44
CA GLN A 473 9.09 4.04 8.10
C GLN A 473 9.97 3.85 9.34
N LEU A 474 9.73 4.65 10.37
CA LEU A 474 10.62 4.68 11.54
C LEU A 474 10.42 3.48 12.46
N THR A 475 9.18 2.99 12.63
CA THR A 475 8.96 1.89 13.59
C THR A 475 9.04 0.51 12.96
N THR A 476 8.67 0.35 11.68
CA THR A 476 8.60 -0.98 11.05
C THR A 476 9.76 -1.28 10.10
N GLY A 477 10.46 -0.26 9.62
CA GLY A 477 11.50 -0.39 8.59
C GLY A 477 10.94 -0.76 7.23
N ALA A 478 9.82 -0.14 6.85
CA ALA A 478 9.19 -0.26 5.53
C ALA A 478 8.93 1.13 4.92
N PRO A 479 8.88 1.29 3.61
CA PRO A 479 8.22 2.44 3.01
C PRO A 479 6.72 2.42 3.33
N MET A 480 6.03 3.54 3.20
CA MET A 480 4.56 3.54 3.25
C MET A 480 4.01 2.59 2.19
N THR A 481 2.96 1.88 2.51
CA THR A 481 2.34 0.95 1.55
C THR A 481 1.84 1.70 0.31
N ILE A 482 2.03 1.08 -0.86
CA ILE A 482 1.41 1.60 -2.08
C ILE A 482 -0.10 1.70 -1.86
N TYR A 483 -0.60 2.90 -2.03
CA TYR A 483 -1.99 3.27 -1.84
C TYR A 483 -2.97 2.39 -2.63
N ASN A 484 -2.55 1.91 -3.80
CA ASN A 484 -3.31 1.02 -4.67
C ASN A 484 -3.25 -0.46 -4.22
N GLY A 485 -3.42 -0.74 -2.93
CA GLY A 485 -3.71 -2.07 -2.42
C GLY A 485 -2.52 -2.92 -2.02
N ALA A 486 -1.36 -2.31 -1.71
CA ALA A 486 -0.23 -3.06 -1.19
C ALA A 486 -0.41 -3.45 0.29
N LEU A 487 0.19 -4.57 0.68
CA LEU A 487 0.32 -5.00 2.06
C LEU A 487 1.59 -4.40 2.68
N LEU A 488 1.55 -4.12 3.98
CA LEU A 488 2.73 -3.60 4.69
C LEU A 488 3.84 -4.64 4.76
N GLN A 489 5.03 -4.34 4.26
CA GLN A 489 6.19 -5.23 4.18
C GLN A 489 7.31 -4.79 5.13
N GLY A 490 7.00 -4.69 6.45
CA GLY A 490 7.97 -4.23 7.45
C GLY A 490 8.90 -5.31 7.96
N ARG A 491 10.06 -4.89 8.45
CA ARG A 491 11.06 -5.75 9.08
C ARG A 491 10.62 -6.26 10.43
N VAL A 492 9.93 -5.43 11.18
CA VAL A 492 9.48 -5.72 12.53
C VAL A 492 8.08 -5.17 12.75
N ARG A 493 7.42 -5.74 13.73
CA ARG A 493 6.13 -5.29 14.22
C ARG A 493 6.10 -5.39 15.73
N TYR A 494 5.31 -4.53 16.38
CA TYR A 494 5.24 -4.48 17.84
C TYR A 494 3.86 -4.88 18.36
N PHE A 495 3.86 -5.41 19.58
CA PHE A 495 2.65 -5.70 20.35
C PHE A 495 2.82 -5.24 21.78
N ASP A 496 1.73 -4.77 22.37
CA ASP A 496 1.63 -4.47 23.79
C ASP A 496 1.06 -5.70 24.52
N PRO A 497 1.88 -6.48 25.22
CA PRO A 497 1.44 -7.70 25.90
C PRO A 497 0.55 -7.40 27.12
N ALA A 498 0.68 -6.23 27.75
CA ALA A 498 -0.12 -5.84 28.90
C ALA A 498 -1.58 -5.55 28.46
N CYS A 499 -1.74 -4.92 27.31
CA CYS A 499 -3.05 -4.62 26.72
C CYS A 499 -3.53 -5.70 25.74
N LYS A 500 -2.72 -6.71 25.43
CA LYS A 500 -2.99 -7.78 24.45
C LYS A 500 -3.42 -7.25 23.10
N ARG A 501 -2.66 -6.31 22.55
CA ARG A 501 -2.99 -5.62 21.31
C ARG A 501 -1.78 -5.44 20.40
N ALA A 502 -2.06 -5.18 19.12
CA ALA A 502 -1.06 -4.69 18.18
C ALA A 502 -0.61 -3.27 18.53
N GLY A 503 0.61 -2.92 18.09
CA GLY A 503 1.21 -1.60 18.19
C GLY A 503 2.14 -1.43 19.39
N LEU A 504 2.87 -0.32 19.37
CA LEU A 504 3.77 0.07 20.45
C LEU A 504 2.99 0.27 21.75
N PRO A 505 3.54 -0.18 22.90
CA PRO A 505 3.01 0.15 24.21
C PRO A 505 2.98 1.67 24.44
N ARG A 506 2.06 2.11 25.30
CA ARG A 506 2.04 3.50 25.74
C ARG A 506 3.41 3.91 26.27
N ASP A 507 3.83 5.14 25.99
CA ASP A 507 5.10 5.75 26.40
C ASP A 507 6.35 5.10 25.77
N VAL A 508 6.22 4.08 24.91
CA VAL A 508 7.35 3.51 24.17
C VAL A 508 7.44 4.14 22.79
N ALA A 509 8.64 4.57 22.42
CA ALA A 509 8.99 4.97 21.06
C ALA A 509 9.99 3.98 20.47
N ALA A 510 9.95 3.81 19.14
CA ALA A 510 10.78 2.85 18.41
C ALA A 510 11.34 3.44 17.12
N LEU A 511 12.62 3.14 16.84
CA LEU A 511 13.29 3.57 15.62
C LEU A 511 14.04 2.39 14.98
N VAL A 512 13.70 2.07 13.73
CA VAL A 512 14.52 1.23 12.85
C VAL A 512 15.55 2.14 12.20
N SER A 513 16.80 2.06 12.65
CA SER A 513 17.87 2.97 12.21
C SER A 513 18.78 2.37 11.13
N HIS A 514 18.68 1.06 10.87
CA HIS A 514 19.48 0.39 9.85
C HIS A 514 18.85 -0.94 9.40
N LEU A 515 18.98 -1.24 8.10
CA LEU A 515 18.49 -2.48 7.48
C LEU A 515 19.61 -3.15 6.68
N GLU A 516 19.74 -4.47 6.88
CA GLU A 516 20.59 -5.35 6.07
C GLU A 516 19.79 -6.59 5.64
N ALA A 517 20.36 -7.39 4.77
CA ALA A 517 19.72 -8.60 4.26
C ALA A 517 19.32 -9.59 5.38
N ASP A 518 20.15 -9.69 6.40
CA ASP A 518 20.03 -10.63 7.52
C ASP A 518 20.06 -9.95 8.90
N ARG A 519 19.88 -8.63 8.97
CA ARG A 519 19.98 -7.86 10.22
C ARG A 519 19.07 -6.63 10.21
N VAL A 520 18.64 -6.24 11.40
CA VAL A 520 17.92 -4.97 11.64
C VAL A 520 18.45 -4.32 12.91
N ARG A 521 18.65 -3.01 12.90
CA ARG A 521 18.96 -2.23 14.10
C ARG A 521 17.74 -1.49 14.59
N LEU A 522 17.42 -1.70 15.86
CA LEU A 522 16.30 -1.08 16.56
C LEU A 522 16.77 -0.25 17.74
N GLU A 523 16.12 0.89 17.93
CA GLU A 523 16.24 1.70 19.13
C GLU A 523 14.87 1.78 19.80
N LEU A 524 14.82 1.52 21.11
CA LEU A 524 13.59 1.57 21.90
C LEU A 524 13.81 2.48 23.09
N VAL A 525 12.83 3.34 23.37
CA VAL A 525 12.87 4.29 24.48
C VAL A 525 11.57 4.22 25.26
N ASN A 526 11.66 4.05 26.60
CA ASN A 526 10.53 4.23 27.50
C ASN A 526 10.55 5.64 28.07
N LEU A 527 9.61 6.46 27.66
CA LEU A 527 9.45 7.85 28.14
C LEU A 527 8.71 7.95 29.47
N SER A 528 8.08 6.86 29.95
CA SER A 528 7.50 6.84 31.29
C SER A 528 8.58 6.99 32.35
N VAL A 529 8.40 7.91 33.28
CA VAL A 529 9.33 8.10 34.41
C VAL A 529 8.97 7.23 35.63
N LEU A 530 7.81 6.58 35.58
CA LEU A 530 7.25 5.85 36.73
C LEU A 530 7.11 4.35 36.48
N GLU A 531 6.77 3.97 35.25
CA GLU A 531 6.34 2.59 34.97
C GLU A 531 7.25 1.90 33.97
N PRO A 532 7.60 0.63 34.21
CA PRO A 532 8.23 -0.19 33.19
C PRO A 532 7.24 -0.49 32.06
N ARG A 533 7.78 -0.74 30.86
CA ARG A 533 6.99 -1.15 29.68
C ARG A 533 7.58 -2.41 29.08
N GLU A 534 6.72 -3.26 28.56
CA GLU A 534 7.12 -4.46 27.82
C GLU A 534 6.66 -4.30 26.37
N ALA A 535 7.57 -4.44 25.43
CA ALA A 535 7.30 -4.48 24.01
C ALA A 535 7.62 -5.86 23.46
N LEU A 536 6.63 -6.54 22.88
CA LEU A 536 6.87 -7.77 22.15
C LEU A 536 7.14 -7.40 20.69
N ILE A 537 8.31 -7.77 20.19
CA ILE A 537 8.76 -7.49 18.83
C ILE A 537 8.63 -8.78 18.02
N GLN A 538 8.00 -8.68 16.85
CA GLN A 538 7.85 -9.78 15.90
C GLN A 538 8.75 -9.56 14.69
N ALA A 539 9.36 -10.63 14.20
CA ALA A 539 10.14 -10.65 12.97
C ALA A 539 9.22 -10.66 11.75
N GLY A 540 9.16 -9.53 11.03
CA GLY A 540 8.24 -9.29 9.94
C GLY A 540 6.84 -8.86 10.39
N CYS A 541 6.07 -8.25 9.48
CA CYS A 541 4.71 -7.81 9.78
C CYS A 541 3.73 -8.96 10.00
N TYR A 542 4.01 -10.14 9.45
CA TYR A 542 3.14 -11.32 9.46
C TYR A 542 3.81 -12.52 10.12
N GLY A 543 4.93 -12.34 10.84
CA GLY A 543 5.71 -13.43 11.45
C GLY A 543 6.35 -14.36 10.42
N GLU A 544 6.62 -13.84 9.22
CA GLU A 544 7.26 -14.56 8.11
C GLU A 544 8.77 -14.73 8.28
N HIS A 545 9.36 -13.96 9.19
CA HIS A 545 10.80 -13.98 9.49
C HIS A 545 11.08 -14.64 10.83
N GLU A 546 12.36 -14.82 11.15
CA GLU A 546 12.85 -15.35 12.40
C GLU A 546 14.07 -14.57 12.88
N PHE A 547 14.07 -14.15 14.13
CA PHE A 547 15.24 -13.60 14.80
C PHE A 547 16.22 -14.73 15.16
N THR A 548 17.52 -14.51 14.90
CA THR A 548 18.56 -15.49 15.22
C THR A 548 19.27 -15.12 16.52
N VAL A 549 19.79 -13.92 16.64
CA VAL A 549 20.52 -13.40 17.78
C VAL A 549 20.19 -11.94 17.99
N ALA A 550 20.12 -11.50 19.23
CA ALA A 550 20.03 -10.07 19.58
C ALA A 550 21.32 -9.64 20.27
N GLU A 551 21.93 -8.58 19.79
CA GLU A 551 23.17 -7.99 20.33
C GLU A 551 22.87 -6.61 20.89
N TYR A 552 23.42 -6.28 22.06
CA TYR A 552 23.29 -4.97 22.68
C TYR A 552 24.46 -4.69 23.63
N SER A 553 24.62 -3.45 24.05
CA SER A 553 25.67 -3.06 24.99
C SER A 553 25.10 -2.78 26.38
N LEU A 554 25.70 -3.39 27.39
CA LEU A 554 25.48 -3.05 28.80
C LEU A 554 26.67 -2.26 29.32
N GLU A 555 26.41 -1.23 30.11
CA GLU A 555 27.44 -0.51 30.85
C GLU A 555 27.61 -1.14 32.23
N ARG A 556 28.76 -1.79 32.46
CA ARG A 556 29.14 -2.35 33.76
C ARG A 556 30.46 -1.71 34.20
N GLU A 557 30.46 -1.12 35.38
CA GLU A 557 31.67 -0.49 35.98
C GLU A 557 32.34 0.54 35.06
N GLY A 558 31.53 1.29 34.27
CA GLY A 558 32.03 2.31 33.32
C GLY A 558 32.63 1.72 32.04
N LYS A 559 32.46 0.42 31.77
CA LYS A 559 32.86 -0.23 30.52
C LYS A 559 31.66 -0.75 29.78
N ALA A 560 31.63 -0.51 28.47
CA ALA A 560 30.63 -1.10 27.58
C ALA A 560 30.98 -2.57 27.32
N GLU A 561 30.12 -3.48 27.77
CA GLU A 561 30.18 -4.91 27.51
C GLU A 561 29.16 -5.27 26.44
N LYS A 562 29.58 -5.94 25.35
CA LYS A 562 28.68 -6.49 24.34
C LYS A 562 28.06 -7.78 24.86
N VAL A 563 26.73 -7.82 24.80
CA VAL A 563 25.92 -8.99 25.17
C VAL A 563 25.30 -9.55 23.90
N GLN A 564 25.36 -10.87 23.73
CA GLN A 564 24.69 -11.60 22.66
C GLN A 564 23.70 -12.60 23.28
N VAL A 565 22.45 -12.55 22.81
CA VAL A 565 21.39 -13.44 23.29
C VAL A 565 20.81 -14.19 22.10
N PRO A 566 20.97 -15.53 22.04
CA PRO A 566 20.30 -16.35 21.03
C PRO A 566 18.78 -16.22 21.18
N VAL A 567 18.06 -15.87 20.09
CA VAL A 567 16.60 -15.76 20.09
C VAL A 567 15.99 -17.00 19.43
N ASN A 568 16.40 -17.33 18.20
CA ASN A 568 15.94 -18.48 17.42
C ASN A 568 14.40 -18.63 17.43
N GLY A 569 13.70 -17.53 17.12
CA GLY A 569 12.24 -17.49 17.15
C GLY A 569 11.63 -16.27 16.45
N LYS A 570 10.33 -16.33 16.26
CA LYS A 570 9.58 -15.23 15.61
C LYS A 570 9.49 -13.96 16.44
N THR A 571 9.69 -14.07 17.76
CA THR A 571 9.43 -12.96 18.68
C THR A 571 10.52 -12.80 19.73
N LEU A 572 10.70 -11.55 20.15
CA LEU A 572 11.60 -11.12 21.21
C LEU A 572 10.84 -10.15 22.13
N MET A 573 10.90 -10.38 23.44
CA MET A 573 10.35 -9.46 24.43
C MET A 573 11.42 -8.50 24.93
N VAL A 574 11.13 -7.22 24.96
CA VAL A 574 12.00 -6.19 25.56
C VAL A 574 11.25 -5.55 26.72
N ARG A 575 11.85 -5.62 27.92
CA ARG A 575 11.38 -4.93 29.12
C ARG A 575 12.22 -3.66 29.31
N LEU A 576 11.57 -2.51 29.25
CA LEU A 576 12.17 -1.20 29.40
C LEU A 576 11.82 -0.65 30.79
N GLN A 577 12.80 -0.48 31.64
CA GLN A 577 12.62 0.18 32.94
C GLN A 577 12.23 1.65 32.75
N PRO A 578 11.64 2.34 33.75
CA PRO A 578 11.27 3.74 33.63
C PRO A 578 12.44 4.63 33.20
N GLY A 579 12.25 5.44 32.16
CA GLY A 579 13.25 6.37 31.64
C GLY A 579 14.50 5.67 31.10
N THR A 580 14.36 4.51 30.45
CA THR A 580 15.48 3.78 29.85
C THR A 580 15.37 3.65 28.35
N GLU A 581 16.52 3.41 27.71
CA GLU A 581 16.66 3.15 26.28
C GLU A 581 17.49 1.90 26.03
N ILE A 582 17.27 1.27 24.86
CA ILE A 582 18.12 0.18 24.38
C ILE A 582 18.28 0.27 22.87
N GLN A 583 19.48 0.01 22.39
CA GLN A 583 19.77 -0.24 20.99
C GLN A 583 20.05 -1.72 20.80
N LEU A 584 19.37 -2.35 19.87
CA LEU A 584 19.46 -3.77 19.53
C LEU A 584 19.93 -3.92 18.09
N ASP A 585 20.96 -4.72 17.88
CA ASP A 585 21.33 -5.26 16.58
C ASP A 585 20.81 -6.70 16.51
N ILE A 586 19.81 -6.96 15.65
CA ILE A 586 19.09 -8.24 15.64
C ILE A 586 19.33 -8.96 14.33
N GLY A 587 19.99 -10.12 14.39
CA GLY A 587 20.14 -11.01 13.26
C GLY A 587 18.80 -11.66 12.88
N MET A 588 18.58 -11.87 11.57
CA MET A 588 17.31 -12.32 11.03
C MET A 588 17.49 -13.31 9.89
N ARG A 589 16.64 -14.35 9.87
CA ARG A 589 16.39 -15.18 8.69
C ARG A 589 15.03 -14.79 8.10
N ARG A 590 14.99 -14.43 6.82
CA ARG A 590 13.77 -13.91 6.19
C ARG A 590 13.01 -14.99 5.45
N TYR A 591 11.67 -14.88 5.43
CA TYR A 591 10.73 -15.72 4.69
C TYR A 591 10.89 -17.24 5.00
N VAL A 592 11.12 -17.56 6.27
CA VAL A 592 11.30 -18.95 6.71
C VAL A 592 10.04 -19.54 7.35
N HIS A 593 9.02 -18.71 7.56
CA HIS A 593 7.76 -19.10 8.14
C HIS A 593 6.58 -18.69 7.26
N GLN A 594 5.48 -19.41 7.41
CA GLN A 594 4.22 -19.04 6.80
C GLN A 594 3.71 -17.72 7.40
N PRO A 595 3.40 -16.70 6.59
CA PRO A 595 2.87 -15.43 7.06
C PRO A 595 1.43 -15.58 7.54
N SER A 596 1.05 -14.78 8.55
CA SER A 596 -0.29 -14.75 9.12
C SER A 596 -0.53 -13.45 9.88
N TYR A 597 -1.78 -12.99 9.93
CA TYR A 597 -2.18 -11.90 10.84
C TYR A 597 -2.22 -12.32 12.31
N ALA A 598 -2.23 -13.60 12.62
CA ALA A 598 -2.34 -14.09 13.99
C ALA A 598 -1.33 -13.40 14.92
N PHE A 599 -1.79 -12.98 16.09
CA PHE A 599 -0.91 -12.44 17.13
C PHE A 599 0.01 -13.52 17.67
N PRO A 600 1.25 -13.18 18.01
CA PRO A 600 2.26 -14.12 18.51
C PRO A 600 1.95 -14.67 19.90
#